data_ab3be6b976bcbd96634ea77cc3d9a38f
#
_entry.id   ab3be6b976bcbd96634ea77cc3d9a38f
#
_cell.length_a   1.000
_cell.length_b   1.000
_cell.length_c   1.000
_cell.angle_alpha   90.00
_cell.angle_beta   90.00
_cell.angle_gamma   90.00
#
_symmetry.space_group_name_H-M   'P 1'
#
loop_
_entity.id
_entity.type
_entity.pdbx_description
1 polymer ?
#
loop_
_entity_poly.entity_id
_entity_poly.type
_entity_poly.pdbx_seq_one_letter_code
_entity_poly.pdbx_strand_id
1 'polypeptide(L)'
;GDVYKRQGVQSTNEITIREIHRTMKLELLKDIVRKIQGGENIHEHLDLIAGLPYEDYATFAKSFDEIYALKPNQLQLGFLKVLKGSYMYEHAAEYETVYHAKTPYEVMKTKWLSFDDVLKIKQVEEMLEVYYNSGQFEITMKVMEPLFDSAFAMFQELGVFYEEKGYFGMSHSRIRRAEILLEFMREQKSEDAVLQMLEESLTFDLYYRENCKSRPFWAPSPAEFKEQTRYYCKNGVKSHVEPFHYLSLIHISEPTRHSLIS
;
A
#
# COMPACT_ATOMS: atom_id res chain seq x y z
N GLY A 1 -6.18 24.90 -0.41
CA GLY A 1 -5.90 23.97 -1.48
C GLY A 1 -4.82 23.01 -1.05
N ASP A 2 -5.01 21.72 -1.26
CA ASP A 2 -4.03 20.71 -0.88
C ASP A 2 -2.74 20.93 -1.68
N VAL A 3 -1.61 21.00 -0.97
CA VAL A 3 -0.29 21.10 -1.58
C VAL A 3 0.27 19.71 -1.75
N TYR A 4 0.57 19.31 -3.00
CA TYR A 4 1.22 18.06 -3.32
C TYR A 4 2.74 18.26 -3.35
N LYS A 5 3.47 17.43 -2.61
CA LYS A 5 4.92 17.39 -2.68
C LYS A 5 5.39 16.00 -3.10
N ARG A 6 5.97 15.91 -4.30
CA ARG A 6 6.57 14.68 -4.82
C ARG A 6 8.08 14.71 -4.59
N GLN A 7 8.61 13.67 -3.99
CA GLN A 7 10.02 13.48 -3.72
C GLN A 7 10.50 12.18 -4.35
N GLY A 8 11.29 12.27 -5.40
CA GLY A 8 11.93 11.12 -6.03
C GLY A 8 13.08 10.59 -5.16
N VAL A 9 12.81 9.59 -4.35
CA VAL A 9 13.82 8.89 -3.53
C VAL A 9 14.69 8.02 -4.41
N GLN A 10 14.09 7.27 -5.30
CA GLN A 10 14.63 6.32 -6.27
C GLN A 10 15.11 5.01 -5.62
N SER A 11 15.97 5.05 -4.61
CA SER A 11 16.52 3.95 -3.84
C SER A 11 17.06 4.46 -2.51
N THR A 12 17.21 3.58 -1.51
CA THR A 12 17.95 3.89 -0.28
C THR A 12 19.35 3.28 -0.27
N ASN A 13 19.70 2.50 -1.31
CA ASN A 13 21.01 1.92 -1.48
C ASN A 13 22.03 3.01 -1.88
N GLU A 14 23.00 3.28 -1.02
CA GLU A 14 24.00 4.32 -1.24
C GLU A 14 24.84 4.09 -2.52
N ILE A 15 25.13 2.85 -2.87
CA ILE A 15 25.92 2.51 -4.06
C ILE A 15 25.11 2.88 -5.30
N THR A 16 23.83 2.48 -5.34
CA THR A 16 22.89 2.82 -6.41
C THR A 16 22.74 4.32 -6.56
N ILE A 17 22.54 5.04 -5.45
CA ILE A 17 22.35 6.50 -5.46
C ILE A 17 23.58 7.22 -6.01
N ARG A 18 24.79 6.78 -5.65
CA ARG A 18 26.03 7.34 -6.21
C ARG A 18 26.16 7.06 -7.71
N GLU A 19 25.84 5.84 -8.13
CA GLU A 19 25.95 5.41 -9.54
C GLU A 19 25.03 6.21 -10.46
N ILE A 20 23.80 6.50 -10.01
CA ILE A 20 22.88 7.33 -10.79
C ILE A 20 23.11 8.85 -10.61
N HIS A 21 24.28 9.22 -10.08
CA HIS A 21 24.72 10.61 -9.88
C HIS A 21 23.73 11.45 -9.04
N ARG A 22 23.13 10.82 -8.01
CA ARG A 22 22.26 11.52 -7.08
C ARG A 22 22.92 11.69 -5.71
N THR A 23 22.45 12.70 -4.99
CA THR A 23 22.79 12.91 -3.58
C THR A 23 21.52 12.78 -2.77
N MET A 24 21.45 11.77 -1.92
CA MET A 24 20.36 11.59 -0.97
C MET A 24 20.94 11.35 0.42
N LYS A 25 20.38 12.02 1.41
CA LYS A 25 20.65 11.76 2.83
C LYS A 25 19.37 11.21 3.45
N LEU A 26 19.31 9.89 3.64
CA LEU A 26 18.12 9.20 4.11
C LEU A 26 17.60 9.77 5.44
N GLU A 27 18.47 10.06 6.40
CA GLU A 27 18.06 10.63 7.68
C GLU A 27 17.45 12.03 7.54
N LEU A 28 18.00 12.86 6.66
CA LEU A 28 17.41 14.18 6.36
C LEU A 28 16.04 14.04 5.69
N LEU A 29 15.89 13.05 4.80
CA LEU A 29 14.59 12.74 4.19
C LEU A 29 13.57 12.35 5.26
N LYS A 30 13.92 11.42 6.16
CA LYS A 30 13.06 11.00 7.27
C LYS A 30 12.62 12.17 8.15
N ASP A 31 13.54 13.08 8.48
CA ASP A 31 13.23 14.27 9.27
C ASP A 31 12.31 15.26 8.55
N ILE A 32 12.49 15.43 7.24
CA ILE A 32 11.62 16.27 6.42
C ILE A 32 10.22 15.68 6.34
N VAL A 33 10.11 14.36 6.06
CA VAL A 33 8.84 13.63 6.00
C VAL A 33 8.06 13.81 7.31
N ARG A 34 8.69 13.54 8.47
CA ARG A 34 8.05 13.69 9.78
C ARG A 34 7.55 15.12 10.04
N LYS A 35 8.34 16.14 9.63
CA LYS A 35 7.93 17.55 9.77
C LYS A 35 6.74 17.90 8.89
N ILE A 36 6.68 17.37 7.67
CA ILE A 36 5.58 17.59 6.75
C ILE A 36 4.30 16.94 7.28
N GLN A 37 4.40 15.69 7.74
CA GLN A 37 3.27 14.95 8.31
C GLN A 37 2.67 15.62 9.55
N GLY A 38 3.51 16.23 10.40
CA GLY A 38 3.06 17.01 11.55
C GLY A 38 2.26 18.27 11.22
N GLY A 39 2.28 18.73 9.95
CA GLY A 39 1.54 19.90 9.49
C GLY A 39 0.15 19.60 8.89
N GLU A 40 -0.18 18.32 8.61
CA GLU A 40 -1.48 17.79 8.09
C GLU A 40 -2.05 18.48 6.84
N ASN A 41 -1.26 19.29 6.11
CA ASN A 41 -1.73 20.09 4.99
C ASN A 41 -1.00 19.85 3.66
N ILE A 42 -0.13 18.85 3.61
CA ILE A 42 0.66 18.50 2.43
C ILE A 42 0.52 17.00 2.15
N HIS A 43 0.03 16.65 0.96
CA HIS A 43 0.07 15.29 0.46
C HIS A 43 1.47 14.94 -0.01
N GLU A 44 2.07 13.94 0.62
CA GLU A 44 3.43 13.52 0.35
C GLU A 44 3.47 12.27 -0.51
N HIS A 45 4.19 12.38 -1.63
CA HIS A 45 4.43 11.27 -2.54
C HIS A 45 5.92 10.95 -2.56
N LEU A 46 6.27 9.70 -2.25
CA LEU A 46 7.62 9.19 -2.35
C LEU A 46 7.70 8.18 -3.49
N ASP A 47 8.81 8.19 -4.24
CA ASP A 47 8.99 7.34 -5.41
C ASP A 47 10.22 6.45 -5.24
N LEU A 48 10.07 5.16 -5.53
CA LEU A 48 11.17 4.20 -5.72
C LEU A 48 11.22 3.74 -7.17
N ILE A 49 12.40 3.36 -7.67
CA ILE A 49 12.57 2.85 -9.03
C ILE A 49 13.28 1.50 -9.00
N ALA A 50 12.61 0.46 -9.47
CA ALA A 50 13.20 -0.85 -9.67
C ALA A 50 14.04 -0.92 -10.94
N GLY A 51 15.12 -1.72 -10.91
CA GLY A 51 16.00 -1.94 -12.04
C GLY A 51 17.16 -0.95 -12.15
N LEU A 52 17.44 -0.20 -11.09
CA LEU A 52 18.63 0.64 -11.00
C LEU A 52 19.89 -0.22 -10.81
N PRO A 53 21.09 0.29 -11.21
CA PRO A 53 22.35 -0.39 -11.03
C PRO A 53 22.64 -0.72 -9.56
N TYR A 54 23.29 -1.86 -9.33
CA TYR A 54 23.69 -2.34 -8.00
C TYR A 54 22.54 -2.56 -7.01
N GLU A 55 21.32 -2.71 -7.50
CA GLU A 55 20.14 -3.00 -6.69
C GLU A 55 19.49 -4.30 -7.13
N ASP A 56 19.65 -5.34 -6.33
CA ASP A 56 18.98 -6.62 -6.49
C ASP A 56 17.62 -6.64 -5.82
N TYR A 57 16.91 -7.76 -5.91
CA TYR A 57 15.57 -7.92 -5.33
C TYR A 57 15.55 -7.67 -3.82
N ALA A 58 16.51 -8.21 -3.07
CA ALA A 58 16.56 -8.07 -1.62
C ALA A 58 16.87 -6.62 -1.20
N THR A 59 17.79 -5.96 -1.92
CA THR A 59 18.13 -4.55 -1.68
C THR A 59 16.97 -3.64 -2.02
N PHE A 60 16.21 -3.93 -3.09
CA PHE A 60 14.99 -3.19 -3.44
C PHE A 60 13.91 -3.38 -2.36
N ALA A 61 13.69 -4.62 -1.90
CA ALA A 61 12.74 -4.90 -0.81
C ALA A 61 13.08 -4.11 0.45
N LYS A 62 14.37 -4.03 0.81
CA LYS A 62 14.83 -3.21 1.93
C LYS A 62 14.56 -1.72 1.69
N SER A 63 14.85 -1.19 0.51
CA SER A 63 14.53 0.20 0.14
C SER A 63 13.04 0.48 0.27
N PHE A 64 12.20 -0.48 -0.16
CA PHE A 64 10.75 -0.39 -0.02
C PHE A 64 10.34 -0.29 1.45
N ASP A 65 10.78 -1.21 2.29
CA ASP A 65 10.41 -1.26 3.70
C ASP A 65 10.85 0.02 4.46
N GLU A 66 12.05 0.52 4.18
CA GLU A 66 12.57 1.76 4.76
C GLU A 66 11.71 2.99 4.41
N ILE A 67 11.22 3.08 3.17
CA ILE A 67 10.39 4.20 2.73
C ILE A 67 8.93 4.02 3.12
N TYR A 68 8.40 2.79 3.04
CA TYR A 68 7.05 2.48 3.51
C TYR A 68 6.86 2.74 5.01
N ALA A 69 7.90 2.49 5.82
CA ALA A 69 7.88 2.79 7.27
C ALA A 69 7.68 4.27 7.60
N LEU A 70 7.95 5.18 6.65
CA LEU A 70 7.67 6.61 6.79
C LEU A 70 6.17 6.93 6.62
N LYS A 71 5.36 5.96 6.18
CA LYS A 71 3.92 6.10 5.96
C LYS A 71 3.55 7.31 5.09
N PRO A 72 4.17 7.47 3.90
CA PRO A 72 3.78 8.55 2.99
C PRO A 72 2.31 8.40 2.58
N ASN A 73 1.66 9.51 2.22
CA ASN A 73 0.29 9.45 1.70
C ASN A 73 0.20 8.59 0.43
N GLN A 74 1.28 8.57 -0.37
CA GLN A 74 1.41 7.71 -1.54
C GLN A 74 2.86 7.26 -1.72
N LEU A 75 3.06 5.97 -1.93
CA LEU A 75 4.35 5.39 -2.31
C LEU A 75 4.24 4.85 -3.74
N GLN A 76 4.96 5.46 -4.67
CA GLN A 76 4.95 5.03 -6.06
C GLN A 76 6.15 4.13 -6.34
N LEU A 77 5.89 2.95 -6.86
CA LEU A 77 6.93 2.11 -7.45
C LEU A 77 7.00 2.37 -8.95
N GLY A 78 8.17 2.75 -9.43
CA GLY A 78 8.44 2.91 -10.85
C GLY A 78 9.44 1.86 -11.32
N PHE A 79 9.57 1.76 -12.64
CA PHE A 79 10.57 0.90 -13.28
C PHE A 79 11.48 1.74 -14.15
N LEU A 80 12.76 1.43 -14.15
CA LEU A 80 13.76 2.15 -14.92
C LEU A 80 13.33 2.24 -16.39
N LYS A 81 13.34 3.47 -16.95
CA LYS A 81 13.11 3.73 -18.37
C LYS A 81 14.43 4.12 -19.04
N VAL A 82 14.87 3.30 -19.97
CA VAL A 82 16.17 3.47 -20.67
C VAL A 82 15.96 4.37 -21.88
N LEU A 83 15.99 5.68 -21.62
CA LEU A 83 15.75 6.69 -22.64
C LEU A 83 17.01 7.00 -23.45
N LYS A 84 16.90 7.15 -24.77
CA LYS A 84 18.05 7.52 -25.64
C LYS A 84 18.74 8.79 -25.15
N GLY A 85 20.06 8.76 -25.08
CA GLY A 85 20.89 9.87 -24.60
C GLY A 85 20.93 10.03 -23.08
N SER A 86 20.32 9.12 -22.32
CA SER A 86 20.49 9.08 -20.86
C SER A 86 21.73 8.28 -20.48
N TYR A 87 22.26 8.56 -19.29
CA TYR A 87 23.36 7.79 -18.70
C TYR A 87 23.07 6.28 -18.70
N MET A 88 21.86 5.89 -18.32
CA MET A 88 21.44 4.49 -18.31
C MET A 88 21.40 3.84 -19.69
N TYR A 89 21.12 4.61 -20.74
CA TYR A 89 21.16 4.12 -22.12
C TYR A 89 22.62 3.87 -22.57
N GLU A 90 23.54 4.77 -22.24
CA GLU A 90 24.95 4.67 -22.62
C GLU A 90 25.65 3.51 -21.92
N HIS A 91 25.24 3.18 -20.67
CA HIS A 91 25.79 2.10 -19.86
C HIS A 91 24.95 0.81 -19.87
N ALA A 92 23.91 0.73 -20.70
CA ALA A 92 22.99 -0.41 -20.70
C ALA A 92 23.69 -1.75 -20.96
N ALA A 93 24.71 -1.77 -21.84
CA ALA A 93 25.50 -2.96 -22.12
C ALA A 93 26.38 -3.39 -20.93
N GLU A 94 26.96 -2.45 -20.20
CA GLU A 94 27.77 -2.69 -19.00
C GLU A 94 26.95 -3.28 -17.86
N TYR A 95 25.71 -2.78 -17.71
CA TYR A 95 24.75 -3.23 -16.69
C TYR A 95 23.90 -4.42 -17.16
N GLU A 96 24.20 -5.00 -18.31
CA GLU A 96 23.43 -6.09 -18.91
C GLU A 96 21.91 -5.79 -18.92
N THR A 97 21.56 -4.51 -19.10
CA THR A 97 20.17 -4.05 -19.04
C THR A 97 19.43 -4.44 -20.31
N VAL A 98 18.40 -5.26 -20.15
CA VAL A 98 17.42 -5.55 -21.20
C VAL A 98 16.17 -4.75 -20.94
N TYR A 99 15.66 -4.08 -21.96
CA TYR A 99 14.50 -3.20 -21.86
C TYR A 99 13.66 -3.25 -23.14
N HIS A 100 12.41 -2.80 -23.04
CA HIS A 100 11.53 -2.74 -24.19
C HIS A 100 12.07 -1.78 -25.27
N ALA A 101 12.17 -2.25 -26.51
CA ALA A 101 12.64 -1.44 -27.63
C ALA A 101 11.68 -0.32 -28.05
N LYS A 102 10.42 -0.37 -27.57
CA LYS A 102 9.36 0.60 -27.81
C LYS A 102 8.98 1.29 -26.50
N THR A 103 8.38 2.47 -26.61
CA THR A 103 7.78 3.19 -25.46
C THR A 103 6.95 2.22 -24.60
N PRO A 104 7.15 2.22 -23.28
CA PRO A 104 7.87 3.20 -22.44
C PRO A 104 9.37 2.93 -22.24
N TYR A 105 10.04 2.04 -22.97
CA TYR A 105 11.46 1.68 -22.83
C TYR A 105 11.81 1.13 -21.44
N GLU A 106 10.88 0.46 -20.84
CA GLU A 106 10.96 -0.03 -19.47
C GLU A 106 11.88 -1.24 -19.35
N VAL A 107 12.63 -1.29 -18.24
CA VAL A 107 13.53 -2.40 -17.92
C VAL A 107 12.77 -3.72 -17.80
N MET A 108 13.40 -4.78 -18.32
CA MET A 108 12.92 -6.16 -18.18
C MET A 108 13.84 -6.98 -17.28
N LYS A 109 15.14 -6.72 -17.31
CA LYS A 109 16.15 -7.31 -16.43
C LYS A 109 17.41 -6.44 -16.42
N THR A 110 18.22 -6.61 -15.38
CA THR A 110 19.57 -6.05 -15.29
C THR A 110 20.55 -7.13 -14.82
N LYS A 111 21.82 -6.79 -14.68
CA LYS A 111 22.83 -7.67 -14.09
C LYS A 111 22.47 -8.13 -12.66
N TRP A 112 21.73 -7.31 -11.91
CA TRP A 112 21.38 -7.54 -10.50
C TRP A 112 19.93 -8.02 -10.31
N LEU A 113 19.04 -7.68 -11.22
CA LEU A 113 17.60 -7.95 -11.11
C LEU A 113 17.16 -8.83 -12.28
N SER A 114 16.69 -10.03 -12.00
CA SER A 114 16.21 -10.97 -13.02
C SER A 114 14.85 -10.51 -13.60
N PHE A 115 14.45 -11.12 -14.73
CA PHE A 115 13.13 -10.87 -15.31
C PHE A 115 12.00 -11.26 -14.34
N ASP A 116 12.14 -12.41 -13.67
CA ASP A 116 11.15 -12.89 -12.72
C ASP A 116 11.05 -11.97 -11.51
N ASP A 117 12.16 -11.37 -11.05
CA ASP A 117 12.15 -10.40 -9.96
C ASP A 117 11.43 -9.11 -10.38
N VAL A 118 11.63 -8.65 -11.62
CA VAL A 118 10.87 -7.50 -12.15
C VAL A 118 9.36 -7.79 -12.15
N LEU A 119 8.96 -9.00 -12.55
CA LEU A 119 7.54 -9.39 -12.52
C LEU A 119 6.98 -9.43 -11.09
N LYS A 120 7.72 -9.97 -10.13
CA LYS A 120 7.32 -9.96 -8.71
C LYS A 120 7.17 -8.54 -8.16
N ILE A 121 8.10 -7.63 -8.49
CA ILE A 121 7.98 -6.22 -8.08
C ILE A 121 6.76 -5.56 -8.72
N LYS A 122 6.38 -5.91 -9.96
CA LYS A 122 5.14 -5.43 -10.58
C LYS A 122 3.89 -5.91 -9.85
N GLN A 123 3.89 -7.15 -9.37
CA GLN A 123 2.79 -7.64 -8.53
C GLN A 123 2.72 -6.87 -7.20
N VAL A 124 3.86 -6.59 -6.56
CA VAL A 124 3.92 -5.75 -5.35
C VAL A 124 3.40 -4.34 -5.62
N GLU A 125 3.80 -3.72 -6.76
CA GLU A 125 3.30 -2.41 -7.18
C GLU A 125 1.78 -2.38 -7.29
N GLU A 126 1.17 -3.36 -7.96
CA GLU A 126 -0.28 -3.43 -8.13
C GLU A 126 -1.00 -3.62 -6.79
N MET A 127 -0.47 -4.46 -5.90
CA MET A 127 -1.04 -4.63 -4.56
C MET A 127 -0.93 -3.36 -3.70
N LEU A 128 0.21 -2.68 -3.77
CA LEU A 128 0.42 -1.41 -3.11
C LEU A 128 -0.57 -0.33 -3.59
N GLU A 129 -0.79 -0.25 -4.91
CA GLU A 129 -1.73 0.70 -5.51
C GLU A 129 -3.17 0.43 -5.07
N VAL A 130 -3.57 -0.85 -5.08
CA VAL A 130 -4.94 -1.26 -4.74
C VAL A 130 -5.23 -1.09 -3.24
N TYR A 131 -4.31 -1.45 -2.36
CA TYR A 131 -4.59 -1.59 -0.94
C TYR A 131 -4.02 -0.47 -0.07
N TYR A 132 -2.92 0.15 -0.47
CA TYR A 132 -2.32 1.26 0.26
C TYR A 132 -2.61 2.62 -0.39
N ASN A 133 -2.16 2.84 -1.63
CA ASN A 133 -2.27 4.13 -2.30
C ASN A 133 -3.72 4.58 -2.55
N SER A 134 -4.63 3.64 -2.72
CA SER A 134 -6.07 3.95 -2.82
C SER A 134 -6.64 4.58 -1.56
N GLY A 135 -5.98 4.40 -0.40
CA GLY A 135 -6.44 4.80 0.92
C GLY A 135 -7.77 4.17 1.34
N GLN A 136 -8.21 3.11 0.67
CA GLN A 136 -9.51 2.47 0.94
C GLN A 136 -9.46 1.50 2.12
N PHE A 137 -8.27 1.08 2.55
CA PHE A 137 -8.04 0.03 3.54
C PHE A 137 -7.04 0.45 4.63
N GLU A 138 -7.10 1.71 5.07
CA GLU A 138 -6.11 2.28 5.99
C GLU A 138 -6.04 1.55 7.34
N ILE A 139 -7.19 1.25 7.94
CA ILE A 139 -7.24 0.53 9.21
C ILE A 139 -6.90 -0.94 9.02
N THR A 140 -7.40 -1.54 7.95
CA THR A 140 -7.11 -2.94 7.61
C THR A 140 -5.61 -3.16 7.40
N MET A 141 -4.92 -2.28 6.69
CA MET A 141 -3.46 -2.38 6.52
C MET A 141 -2.72 -2.31 7.85
N LYS A 142 -3.12 -1.43 8.78
CA LYS A 142 -2.52 -1.37 10.13
C LYS A 142 -2.70 -2.66 10.92
N VAL A 143 -3.80 -3.39 10.71
CA VAL A 143 -4.05 -4.70 11.33
C VAL A 143 -3.19 -5.79 10.68
N MET A 144 -3.03 -5.75 9.35
CA MET A 144 -2.32 -6.80 8.61
C MET A 144 -0.79 -6.68 8.72
N GLU A 145 -0.24 -5.48 8.61
CA GLU A 145 1.21 -5.25 8.56
C GLU A 145 2.01 -5.97 9.66
N PRO A 146 1.60 -5.96 10.95
CA PRO A 146 2.36 -6.62 12.01
C PRO A 146 2.37 -8.16 11.94
N LEU A 147 1.58 -8.76 11.07
CA LEU A 147 1.44 -10.22 10.92
C LEU A 147 2.45 -10.80 9.93
N PHE A 148 3.22 -9.96 9.25
CA PHE A 148 4.20 -10.35 8.24
C PHE A 148 5.60 -9.89 8.64
N ASP A 149 6.61 -10.53 8.10
CA ASP A 149 8.02 -10.21 8.38
C ASP A 149 8.39 -8.78 7.97
N SER A 150 7.77 -8.28 6.90
CA SER A 150 7.90 -6.89 6.46
C SER A 150 6.70 -6.46 5.59
N ALA A 151 6.58 -5.16 5.36
CA ALA A 151 5.54 -4.63 4.46
C ALA A 151 5.75 -5.14 3.02
N PHE A 152 6.98 -5.21 2.55
CA PHE A 152 7.27 -5.76 1.23
C PHE A 152 6.85 -7.23 1.13
N ALA A 153 7.16 -8.05 2.15
CA ALA A 153 6.74 -9.44 2.22
C ALA A 153 5.21 -9.59 2.17
N MET A 154 4.49 -8.77 2.94
CA MET A 154 3.01 -8.76 2.93
C MET A 154 2.45 -8.51 1.52
N PHE A 155 2.91 -7.47 0.82
CA PHE A 155 2.43 -7.17 -0.54
C PHE A 155 2.88 -8.23 -1.55
N GLN A 156 4.07 -8.81 -1.38
CA GLN A 156 4.56 -9.90 -2.23
C GLN A 156 3.69 -11.15 -2.09
N GLU A 157 3.39 -11.59 -0.86
CA GLU A 157 2.55 -12.75 -0.61
C GLU A 157 1.12 -12.53 -1.12
N LEU A 158 0.59 -11.33 -0.94
CA LEU A 158 -0.71 -10.94 -1.51
C LEU A 158 -0.67 -10.96 -3.05
N GLY A 159 0.42 -10.54 -3.67
CA GLY A 159 0.61 -10.60 -5.12
C GLY A 159 0.65 -12.05 -5.64
N VAL A 160 1.36 -12.93 -4.94
CA VAL A 160 1.37 -14.38 -5.25
C VAL A 160 -0.03 -14.97 -5.15
N PHE A 161 -0.76 -14.64 -4.08
CA PHE A 161 -2.15 -15.07 -3.91
C PHE A 161 -3.07 -14.59 -5.06
N TYR A 162 -2.91 -13.35 -5.49
CA TYR A 162 -3.65 -12.80 -6.64
C TYR A 162 -3.37 -13.57 -7.93
N GLU A 163 -2.10 -13.92 -8.18
CA GLU A 163 -1.69 -14.72 -9.34
C GLU A 163 -2.28 -16.12 -9.28
N GLU A 164 -2.16 -16.82 -8.17
CA GLU A 164 -2.67 -18.18 -7.98
C GLU A 164 -4.20 -18.27 -8.15
N LYS A 165 -4.93 -17.23 -7.73
CA LYS A 165 -6.39 -17.15 -7.88
C LYS A 165 -6.84 -16.58 -9.22
N GLY A 166 -5.92 -16.08 -10.05
CA GLY A 166 -6.23 -15.45 -11.33
C GLY A 166 -7.00 -14.13 -11.19
N TYR A 167 -6.71 -13.36 -10.13
CA TYR A 167 -7.40 -12.08 -9.86
C TYR A 167 -6.79 -10.90 -10.59
N PHE A 168 -5.55 -11.00 -11.10
CA PHE A 168 -4.95 -9.97 -11.94
C PHE A 168 -5.69 -9.81 -13.28
N GLY A 169 -5.66 -8.59 -13.81
CA GLY A 169 -6.32 -8.28 -15.10
C GLY A 169 -7.84 -8.16 -15.03
N MET A 170 -8.44 -8.28 -13.83
CA MET A 170 -9.87 -8.11 -13.62
C MET A 170 -10.16 -6.91 -12.72
N SER A 171 -11.24 -6.19 -13.04
CA SER A 171 -11.71 -5.11 -12.17
C SER A 171 -12.51 -5.67 -11.00
N HIS A 172 -12.05 -5.38 -9.77
CA HIS A 172 -12.72 -5.79 -8.54
C HIS A 172 -13.41 -4.59 -7.89
N SER A 173 -14.67 -4.78 -7.46
CA SER A 173 -15.35 -3.79 -6.62
C SER A 173 -14.65 -3.68 -5.26
N ARG A 174 -14.87 -2.57 -4.54
CA ARG A 174 -14.30 -2.35 -3.21
C ARG A 174 -14.66 -3.46 -2.23
N ILE A 175 -15.92 -3.92 -2.23
CA ILE A 175 -16.34 -5.06 -1.40
C ILE A 175 -15.59 -6.33 -1.81
N ARG A 176 -15.45 -6.60 -3.13
CA ARG A 176 -14.71 -7.77 -3.58
C ARG A 176 -13.25 -7.73 -3.17
N ARG A 177 -12.61 -6.57 -3.20
CA ARG A 177 -11.24 -6.40 -2.66
C ARG A 177 -11.14 -6.71 -1.17
N ALA A 178 -12.15 -6.31 -0.39
CA ALA A 178 -12.21 -6.65 1.03
C ALA A 178 -12.41 -8.17 1.25
N GLU A 179 -13.26 -8.81 0.46
CA GLU A 179 -13.43 -10.27 0.46
C GLU A 179 -12.12 -11.00 0.14
N ILE A 180 -11.38 -10.52 -0.85
CA ILE A 180 -10.08 -11.10 -1.24
C ILE A 180 -9.07 -11.02 -0.09
N LEU A 181 -9.00 -9.91 0.66
CA LEU A 181 -8.15 -9.82 1.85
C LEU A 181 -8.54 -10.85 2.92
N LEU A 182 -9.84 -11.05 3.14
CA LEU A 182 -10.31 -12.10 4.07
C LEU A 182 -9.96 -13.50 3.58
N GLU A 183 -10.12 -13.79 2.28
CA GLU A 183 -9.73 -15.06 1.68
C GLU A 183 -8.22 -15.30 1.86
N PHE A 184 -7.40 -14.31 1.56
CA PHE A 184 -5.95 -14.36 1.73
C PHE A 184 -5.57 -14.68 3.18
N MET A 185 -6.09 -13.94 4.16
CA MET A 185 -5.76 -14.15 5.57
C MET A 185 -6.25 -15.49 6.12
N ARG A 186 -7.37 -16.01 5.61
CA ARG A 186 -7.85 -17.35 5.95
C ARG A 186 -6.92 -18.45 5.43
N GLU A 187 -6.35 -18.28 4.23
CA GLU A 187 -5.37 -19.23 3.68
C GLU A 187 -4.03 -19.17 4.42
N GLN A 188 -3.67 -18.03 5.00
CA GLN A 188 -2.51 -17.87 5.91
C GLN A 188 -2.73 -18.59 7.27
N LYS A 189 -3.87 -19.22 7.48
CA LYS A 189 -4.24 -19.89 8.74
C LYS A 189 -4.13 -18.98 9.97
N SER A 190 -4.54 -17.73 9.80
CA SER A 190 -4.60 -16.76 10.88
C SER A 190 -5.51 -17.23 12.01
N GLU A 191 -5.18 -16.87 13.24
CA GLU A 191 -6.01 -17.15 14.41
C GLU A 191 -7.39 -16.50 14.29
N ASP A 192 -8.42 -17.10 14.87
CA ASP A 192 -9.81 -16.59 14.81
C ASP A 192 -9.92 -15.16 15.31
N ALA A 193 -9.17 -14.78 16.37
CA ALA A 193 -9.15 -13.42 16.89
C ALA A 193 -8.61 -12.40 15.87
N VAL A 194 -7.59 -12.79 15.10
CA VAL A 194 -7.02 -11.97 14.02
C VAL A 194 -8.03 -11.79 12.89
N LEU A 195 -8.72 -12.87 12.51
CA LEU A 195 -9.75 -12.82 11.48
C LEU A 195 -10.93 -11.93 11.90
N GLN A 196 -11.37 -11.99 13.16
CA GLN A 196 -12.41 -11.11 13.69
C GLN A 196 -11.96 -9.64 13.68
N MET A 197 -10.73 -9.34 14.10
CA MET A 197 -10.16 -7.99 14.03
C MET A 197 -10.09 -7.48 12.59
N LEU A 198 -9.74 -8.34 11.65
CA LEU A 198 -9.72 -8.01 10.23
C LEU A 198 -11.12 -7.73 9.69
N GLU A 199 -12.11 -8.55 10.03
CA GLU A 199 -13.52 -8.35 9.66
C GLU A 199 -14.07 -7.01 10.16
N GLU A 200 -13.74 -6.63 11.40
CA GLU A 200 -14.10 -5.33 11.95
C GLU A 200 -13.40 -4.18 11.22
N SER A 201 -12.08 -4.30 10.96
CA SER A 201 -11.31 -3.27 10.25
C SER A 201 -11.79 -3.05 8.81
N LEU A 202 -12.09 -4.15 8.09
CA LEU A 202 -12.69 -4.08 6.75
C LEU A 202 -14.08 -3.45 6.77
N THR A 203 -14.90 -3.76 7.77
CA THR A 203 -16.21 -3.14 7.95
C THR A 203 -16.07 -1.64 8.19
N PHE A 204 -15.14 -1.24 9.05
CA PHE A 204 -14.84 0.17 9.30
C PHE A 204 -14.41 0.88 8.02
N ASP A 205 -13.39 0.38 7.33
CA ASP A 205 -12.86 0.99 6.11
C ASP A 205 -13.93 1.10 5.01
N LEU A 206 -14.83 0.12 4.90
CA LEU A 206 -15.92 0.14 3.92
C LEU A 206 -16.95 1.25 4.20
N TYR A 207 -17.33 1.47 5.46
CA TYR A 207 -18.36 2.44 5.82
C TYR A 207 -17.85 3.84 6.13
N TYR A 208 -16.58 3.99 6.47
CA TYR A 208 -16.00 5.27 6.85
C TYR A 208 -16.03 6.32 5.73
N ARG A 209 -15.78 5.92 4.49
CA ARG A 209 -15.66 6.86 3.35
C ARG A 209 -16.93 6.98 2.51
N GLU A 210 -17.72 5.92 2.41
CA GLU A 210 -18.88 5.85 1.53
C GLU A 210 -20.01 5.00 2.12
N ASN A 211 -21.26 5.33 1.78
CA ASN A 211 -22.39 4.45 2.05
C ASN A 211 -22.27 3.18 1.19
N CYS A 212 -21.85 2.09 1.79
CA CYS A 212 -21.82 0.80 1.13
C CYS A 212 -23.25 0.37 0.79
N LYS A 213 -23.55 0.13 -0.50
CA LYS A 213 -24.92 -0.22 -0.95
C LYS A 213 -25.36 -1.61 -0.50
N SER A 214 -24.41 -2.51 -0.33
CA SER A 214 -24.63 -3.88 0.14
C SER A 214 -23.81 -4.16 1.39
N ARG A 215 -24.45 -4.81 2.38
CA ARG A 215 -23.77 -5.21 3.60
C ARG A 215 -22.78 -6.35 3.32
N PRO A 216 -21.55 -6.28 3.84
CA PRO A 216 -20.61 -7.40 3.76
C PRO A 216 -21.18 -8.63 4.49
N PHE A 217 -20.92 -9.83 3.96
CA PHE A 217 -21.45 -11.07 4.54
C PHE A 217 -20.88 -11.41 5.91
N TRP A 218 -19.68 -10.91 6.25
CA TRP A 218 -19.02 -11.10 7.54
C TRP A 218 -19.51 -10.12 8.61
N ALA A 219 -20.15 -9.01 8.22
CA ALA A 219 -20.60 -8.02 9.18
C ALA A 219 -21.82 -8.53 9.96
N PRO A 220 -21.92 -8.25 11.30
CA PRO A 220 -23.02 -8.70 12.14
C PRO A 220 -24.40 -8.25 11.60
N SER A 221 -25.44 -9.04 11.87
CA SER A 221 -26.79 -8.66 11.43
C SER A 221 -27.25 -7.36 12.08
N PRO A 222 -27.82 -6.37 11.35
CA PRO A 222 -28.38 -5.16 11.95
C PRO A 222 -29.46 -5.43 13.00
N ALA A 223 -30.07 -6.62 12.98
CA ALA A 223 -31.04 -7.02 13.97
C ALA A 223 -30.44 -7.16 15.38
N GLU A 224 -29.16 -7.49 15.46
CA GLU A 224 -28.45 -7.71 16.73
C GLU A 224 -28.18 -6.43 17.52
N PHE A 225 -28.12 -5.27 16.85
CA PHE A 225 -27.86 -3.96 17.48
C PHE A 225 -28.89 -2.88 17.14
N LYS A 226 -30.13 -3.31 16.91
CA LYS A 226 -31.25 -2.45 16.51
C LYS A 226 -31.58 -1.36 17.54
N GLU A 227 -31.39 -1.66 18.82
CA GLU A 227 -31.66 -0.70 19.90
C GLU A 227 -30.59 0.39 19.95
N GLN A 228 -29.33 0.04 19.80
CA GLN A 228 -28.21 0.97 19.70
C GLN A 228 -28.40 1.89 18.50
N THR A 229 -28.69 1.33 17.33
CA THR A 229 -28.98 2.11 16.12
C THR A 229 -30.11 3.10 16.34
N ARG A 230 -31.21 2.67 17.00
CA ARG A 230 -32.34 3.56 17.32
C ARG A 230 -31.96 4.70 18.29
N TYR A 231 -31.09 4.40 19.26
CA TYR A 231 -30.60 5.39 20.21
C TYR A 231 -29.77 6.48 19.52
N TYR A 232 -28.83 6.13 18.70
CA TYR A 232 -27.92 7.07 18.00
C TYR A 232 -28.61 7.82 16.85
N CYS A 233 -29.58 7.21 16.18
CA CYS A 233 -30.31 7.85 15.06
C CYS A 233 -31.52 8.71 15.48
N LYS A 234 -31.81 8.82 16.78
CA LYS A 234 -33.00 9.56 17.29
C LYS A 234 -33.05 11.06 16.96
N ASN A 235 -31.90 11.67 16.66
CA ASN A 235 -31.78 13.13 16.47
C ASN A 235 -31.76 13.57 15.00
N GLY A 236 -32.28 12.77 14.07
CA GLY A 236 -32.36 13.14 12.64
C GLY A 236 -31.00 13.09 11.90
N VAL A 237 -29.93 12.66 12.56
CA VAL A 237 -28.63 12.43 11.94
C VAL A 237 -28.67 11.06 11.27
N LYS A 238 -28.46 11.02 9.97
CA LYS A 238 -28.25 9.76 9.24
C LYS A 238 -26.88 9.19 9.63
N SER A 239 -26.85 8.41 10.69
CA SER A 239 -25.65 7.75 11.18
C SER A 239 -25.67 6.28 10.79
N HIS A 240 -24.52 5.77 10.39
CA HIS A 240 -24.27 4.33 10.26
C HIS A 240 -23.70 3.84 11.59
N VAL A 241 -24.24 2.75 12.14
CA VAL A 241 -23.83 2.19 13.45
C VAL A 241 -23.38 0.77 13.24
N GLU A 242 -22.18 0.43 13.68
CA GLU A 242 -21.61 -0.92 13.67
C GLU A 242 -21.05 -1.27 15.05
N PRO A 243 -21.21 -2.51 15.53
CA PRO A 243 -20.56 -2.97 16.75
C PRO A 243 -19.12 -3.38 16.46
N PHE A 244 -18.18 -2.86 17.24
CA PHE A 244 -16.77 -3.24 17.19
C PHE A 244 -16.30 -3.69 18.57
N HIS A 245 -15.60 -4.84 18.64
CA HIS A 245 -15.01 -5.37 19.86
C HIS A 245 -13.50 -5.15 19.92
N TYR A 246 -12.81 -5.37 18.80
CA TYR A 246 -11.35 -5.34 18.70
C TYR A 246 -10.81 -3.99 18.25
N LEU A 247 -11.52 -3.26 17.40
CA LEU A 247 -11.07 -1.94 16.94
C LEU A 247 -10.99 -0.90 18.06
N SER A 248 -11.73 -1.05 19.14
CA SER A 248 -11.60 -0.19 20.32
C SER A 248 -10.25 -0.30 21.02
N LEU A 249 -9.48 -1.37 20.75
CA LEU A 249 -8.14 -1.60 21.27
C LEU A 249 -7.05 -0.99 20.37
N ILE A 250 -7.40 -0.62 19.14
CA ILE A 250 -6.50 0.07 18.21
C ILE A 250 -6.74 1.55 18.37
N HIS A 251 -5.71 2.32 18.78
CA HIS A 251 -5.78 3.78 18.79
C HIS A 251 -6.01 4.31 17.37
N ILE A 252 -7.28 4.48 17.01
CA ILE A 252 -7.68 5.24 15.84
C ILE A 252 -7.57 6.69 16.28
N SER A 253 -6.51 7.41 15.87
CA SER A 253 -6.46 8.86 16.01
C SER A 253 -7.65 9.42 15.25
N GLU A 254 -8.60 10.07 15.97
CA GLU A 254 -9.79 10.63 15.36
C GLU A 254 -9.41 11.56 14.21
N PRO A 255 -9.96 11.34 13.01
CA PRO A 255 -9.90 12.38 11.99
C PRO A 255 -10.85 13.51 12.43
N THR A 256 -10.34 14.71 12.41
CA THR A 256 -11.04 15.97 12.70
C THR A 256 -12.15 16.28 11.70
N ARG A 257 -13.10 15.37 11.48
CA ARG A 257 -14.40 15.65 10.84
C ARG A 257 -15.43 14.66 11.33
N HIS A 258 -16.41 15.20 12.06
CA HIS A 258 -17.61 14.58 12.57
C HIS A 258 -18.16 13.42 11.73
N SER A 259 -17.83 12.21 12.09
CA SER A 259 -18.67 11.05 11.92
C SER A 259 -18.59 10.26 13.22
N LEU A 260 -19.64 10.40 14.03
CA LEU A 260 -19.82 9.58 15.23
C LEU A 260 -20.04 8.14 14.79
N ILE A 261 -18.94 7.36 14.83
CA ILE A 261 -19.02 5.92 14.88
C ILE A 261 -18.71 5.56 16.32
N SER A 262 -19.71 5.23 17.08
CA SER A 262 -19.64 4.70 18.44
C SER A 262 -20.32 3.36 18.51
#